data_bad6e2285d463e3f1ff282224b198f32
#
_entry.id   bad6e2285d463e3f1ff282224b198f32
#
_cell.length_a   1.000
_cell.length_b   1.000
_cell.length_c   1.000
_cell.angle_alpha   90.00
_cell.angle_beta   90.00
_cell.angle_gamma   90.00
#
_symmetry.space_group_name_H-M   'P 1'
#
loop_
_entity.id
_entity.type
_entity.pdbx_description
1 polymer ?
#
loop_
_entity_poly.entity_id
_entity_poly.type
_entity_poly.pdbx_seq_one_letter_code
_entity_poly.pdbx_strand_id
1 'polypeptide(L)'
;MKKLLIICLISALSSLSAEAQKKVYIPEDLQGMDLKADTSKWSFKRSIETDDLIFMWERGFDAEPQDGIVSGPDLDGKPMRFNLTKLRDRVQEFYRFFRDTLAFVQTPSNSYDYKMMVMVMYSNEGTAYGGTYDDFIGALWVAPNRIQDEKMNCMAHELGHSFQLQIPADKAGDAWGGSGFFEMTSQWMLWQVNPDWLTDENYHFEAFKKLTHKAYLHLENIYHSPYVIQWWSDLHGRKSIAELYRQGKIGEDPVMTYKRMYGLSQQQFCDEMFRGYQHLVNFDFKHARKETRKYACTFDTEVTTQKDGLLRPKNYPEEYGFNAIKLDDKVDMNARSFGLQINGKELRYGFVGITTEDEEIYSDINATGFTVPDGKTLKHLYLIVMGAPALHDQIPMPSEENPEPKAELKEFPYSFMITSLYL
;
A
#
# COMPACT_ATOMS: atom_id res chain seq x y z
N MET A 1 10.66 2.05 75.95
CA MET A 1 11.30 2.20 74.59
C MET A 1 10.20 2.18 73.54
N LYS A 2 9.77 3.35 73.11
CA LYS A 2 8.73 3.51 72.06
C LYS A 2 9.42 3.58 70.73
N LYS A 3 9.15 2.62 69.82
CA LYS A 3 9.61 2.67 68.43
C LYS A 3 8.69 3.55 67.62
N LEU A 4 9.23 4.63 67.10
CA LEU A 4 8.55 5.55 66.17
C LEU A 4 8.63 4.91 64.75
N LEU A 5 7.48 4.64 64.15
CA LEU A 5 7.37 4.15 62.79
C LEU A 5 7.19 5.38 61.88
N ILE A 6 8.21 5.71 61.10
CA ILE A 6 8.11 6.78 60.07
C ILE A 6 7.59 6.13 58.83
N ILE A 7 6.33 6.50 58.45
CA ILE A 7 5.73 6.14 57.15
C ILE A 7 6.11 7.26 56.18
N CYS A 8 7.04 6.95 55.25
CA CYS A 8 7.29 7.81 54.09
C CYS A 8 6.17 7.63 53.08
N LEU A 9 5.27 8.58 52.99
CA LEU A 9 4.36 8.71 51.86
C LEU A 9 5.14 9.24 50.66
N ILE A 10 5.44 8.36 49.71
CA ILE A 10 5.92 8.77 48.39
C ILE A 10 4.70 9.14 47.56
N SER A 11 4.38 10.43 47.48
CA SER A 11 3.43 10.97 46.53
C SER A 11 4.05 10.93 45.15
N ALA A 12 3.69 9.92 44.36
CA ALA A 12 3.95 9.92 42.90
C ALA A 12 3.11 11.03 42.25
N LEU A 13 3.71 12.20 42.06
CA LEU A 13 3.19 13.19 41.13
C LEU A 13 3.36 12.61 39.73
N SER A 14 2.30 12.00 39.22
CA SER A 14 2.16 11.81 37.76
C SER A 14 1.95 13.20 37.17
N SER A 15 3.02 13.79 36.65
CA SER A 15 2.93 14.94 35.73
C SER A 15 2.22 14.46 34.49
N LEU A 16 0.92 14.58 34.41
CA LEU A 16 0.21 14.65 33.14
C LEU A 16 0.74 15.94 32.47
N SER A 17 1.72 15.79 31.58
CA SER A 17 2.02 16.83 30.61
C SER A 17 0.75 16.98 29.76
N ALA A 18 0.00 18.06 29.97
CA ALA A 18 -1.01 18.50 29.01
C ALA A 18 -0.23 18.72 27.69
N GLU A 19 -0.40 17.83 26.73
CA GLU A 19 0.12 18.09 25.37
C GLU A 19 -0.47 19.42 24.94
N ALA A 20 0.41 20.35 24.52
CA ALA A 20 -0.04 21.64 24.05
C ALA A 20 -0.90 21.42 22.80
N GLN A 21 -2.08 22.05 22.76
CA GLN A 21 -2.98 21.95 21.62
C GLN A 21 -2.26 22.41 20.36
N LYS A 22 -2.27 21.56 19.30
CA LYS A 22 -1.66 21.88 18.01
C LYS A 22 -2.30 23.11 17.38
N LYS A 23 -1.49 23.90 16.71
CA LYS A 23 -1.91 25.12 16.02
C LYS A 23 -2.52 24.78 14.67
N VAL A 24 -3.32 25.71 14.14
CA VAL A 24 -3.74 25.69 12.74
C VAL A 24 -2.75 26.52 11.94
N TYR A 25 -2.16 25.91 10.91
CA TYR A 25 -1.33 26.61 9.94
C TYR A 25 -2.24 27.40 8.97
N ILE A 26 -1.83 28.59 8.57
CA ILE A 26 -2.54 29.38 7.57
C ILE A 26 -1.71 29.38 6.29
N PRO A 27 -2.09 28.54 5.29
CA PRO A 27 -1.35 28.43 4.03
C PRO A 27 -1.33 29.74 3.24
N GLU A 28 -0.35 29.89 2.34
CA GLU A 28 -0.24 31.07 1.49
C GLU A 28 -1.53 31.34 0.69
N ASP A 29 -2.16 30.32 0.16
CA ASP A 29 -3.44 30.42 -0.56
C ASP A 29 -4.59 30.96 0.30
N LEU A 30 -4.53 30.84 1.60
CA LEU A 30 -5.54 31.36 2.54
C LEU A 30 -5.14 32.71 3.15
N GLN A 31 -3.88 33.13 2.98
CA GLN A 31 -3.44 34.45 3.41
C GLN A 31 -4.17 35.53 2.57
N GLY A 32 -4.65 36.54 3.24
CA GLY A 32 -5.43 37.60 2.61
C GLY A 32 -6.95 37.34 2.56
N MET A 33 -7.41 36.14 2.92
CA MET A 33 -8.82 35.90 3.17
C MET A 33 -9.18 36.28 4.61
N ASP A 34 -10.36 36.88 4.80
CA ASP A 34 -10.91 37.03 6.15
C ASP A 34 -11.51 35.69 6.60
N LEU A 35 -10.68 34.86 7.23
CA LEU A 35 -11.09 33.54 7.71
C LEU A 35 -12.15 33.58 8.84
N LYS A 36 -12.50 34.78 9.35
CA LYS A 36 -13.58 34.95 10.32
C LYS A 36 -14.90 35.32 9.66
N ALA A 37 -14.86 35.80 8.40
CA ALA A 37 -16.03 36.17 7.65
C ALA A 37 -16.69 34.94 7.02
N ASP A 38 -17.99 34.82 7.15
CA ASP A 38 -18.75 33.72 6.53
C ASP A 38 -18.84 33.84 4.99
N THR A 39 -18.59 35.03 4.49
CA THR A 39 -18.56 35.31 3.04
C THR A 39 -17.28 34.84 2.34
N SER A 40 -16.24 34.52 3.06
CA SER A 40 -14.98 34.00 2.48
C SER A 40 -15.16 32.57 1.95
N LYS A 41 -14.37 32.21 0.95
CA LYS A 41 -14.38 30.84 0.38
C LYS A 41 -14.15 29.80 1.50
N TRP A 42 -13.13 29.99 2.29
CA TRP A 42 -12.81 29.22 3.50
C TRP A 42 -12.99 30.10 4.73
N SER A 43 -13.56 29.53 5.79
CA SER A 43 -13.82 30.26 7.02
C SER A 43 -13.81 29.33 8.23
N PHE A 44 -13.28 29.79 9.35
CA PHE A 44 -13.37 29.07 10.63
C PHE A 44 -14.80 28.86 11.12
N LYS A 45 -15.78 29.59 10.57
CA LYS A 45 -17.19 29.32 10.84
C LYS A 45 -17.70 28.03 10.18
N ARG A 46 -16.99 27.56 9.17
CA ARG A 46 -17.21 26.30 8.48
C ARG A 46 -16.01 25.37 8.72
N SER A 47 -15.73 25.11 9.99
CA SER A 47 -14.66 24.19 10.40
C SER A 47 -14.97 23.51 11.72
N ILE A 48 -14.33 22.36 11.92
CA ILE A 48 -14.18 21.71 13.22
C ILE A 48 -12.75 21.21 13.39
N GLU A 49 -12.34 21.07 14.62
CA GLU A 49 -10.98 20.60 14.96
C GLU A 49 -11.05 19.32 15.79
N THR A 50 -10.03 18.48 15.62
CA THR A 50 -9.68 17.38 16.52
C THR A 50 -8.31 17.68 17.14
N ASP A 51 -7.73 16.72 17.85
CA ASP A 51 -6.38 16.87 18.39
C ASP A 51 -5.34 17.10 17.26
N ASP A 52 -5.50 16.40 16.14
CA ASP A 52 -4.49 16.30 15.10
C ASP A 52 -4.88 16.95 13.75
N LEU A 53 -6.17 17.23 13.57
CA LEU A 53 -6.74 17.65 12.28
C LEU A 53 -7.60 18.88 12.41
N ILE A 54 -7.68 19.68 11.34
CA ILE A 54 -8.74 20.65 11.11
C ILE A 54 -9.50 20.27 9.85
N PHE A 55 -10.82 20.22 9.93
CA PHE A 55 -11.74 20.01 8.83
C PHE A 55 -12.37 21.34 8.46
N MET A 56 -12.23 21.75 7.23
CA MET A 56 -12.87 22.97 6.69
C MET A 56 -13.74 22.59 5.50
N TRP A 57 -14.88 23.25 5.36
CA TRP A 57 -15.73 23.08 4.18
C TRP A 57 -16.01 24.41 3.51
N GLU A 58 -16.02 24.37 2.20
CA GLU A 58 -16.07 25.53 1.32
C GLU A 58 -17.40 26.26 1.44
N ARG A 59 -17.40 27.55 1.13
CA ARG A 59 -18.63 28.33 0.97
C ARG A 59 -19.49 27.73 -0.16
N GLY A 60 -20.74 27.54 0.12
CA GLY A 60 -21.72 26.79 -0.69
C GLY A 60 -22.41 25.77 0.19
N PHE A 61 -21.70 25.23 1.16
CA PHE A 61 -22.30 24.46 2.24
C PHE A 61 -22.82 25.36 3.36
N ASP A 62 -23.81 24.86 4.10
CA ASP A 62 -24.27 25.47 5.34
C ASP A 62 -23.14 25.54 6.38
N ALA A 63 -23.14 26.61 7.17
CA ALA A 63 -22.13 26.78 8.21
C ALA A 63 -22.31 25.78 9.35
N GLU A 64 -23.57 25.54 9.74
CA GLU A 64 -23.91 24.68 10.88
C GLU A 64 -24.38 23.31 10.41
N PRO A 65 -23.68 22.22 10.81
CA PRO A 65 -24.16 20.86 10.52
C PRO A 65 -25.50 20.57 11.20
N GLN A 66 -26.36 19.83 10.51
CA GLN A 66 -27.62 19.33 11.08
C GLN A 66 -27.46 17.82 11.32
N ASP A 67 -27.58 17.37 12.56
CA ASP A 67 -27.39 15.96 12.95
C ASP A 67 -26.07 15.36 12.45
N GLY A 68 -25.00 16.15 12.44
CA GLY A 68 -23.69 15.75 11.96
C GLY A 68 -23.52 15.74 10.45
N ILE A 69 -24.54 16.16 9.69
CA ILE A 69 -24.50 16.28 8.22
C ILE A 69 -24.29 17.75 7.85
N VAL A 70 -23.29 17.99 7.01
CA VAL A 70 -23.11 19.26 6.30
C VAL A 70 -23.79 19.14 4.95
N SER A 71 -24.63 20.13 4.60
CA SER A 71 -25.38 20.18 3.35
C SER A 71 -25.24 21.53 2.66
N GLY A 72 -25.59 21.59 1.41
CA GLY A 72 -25.73 22.81 0.61
C GLY A 72 -26.69 22.54 -0.55
N PRO A 73 -27.06 23.58 -1.30
CA PRO A 73 -27.85 23.40 -2.51
C PRO A 73 -27.23 22.39 -3.47
N ASP A 74 -28.03 21.64 -4.20
CA ASP A 74 -27.53 20.71 -5.23
C ASP A 74 -26.73 21.48 -6.27
N LEU A 75 -25.62 20.89 -6.74
CA LEU A 75 -24.79 21.43 -7.80
C LEU A 75 -24.96 20.55 -9.05
N ASP A 76 -25.50 21.12 -10.13
CA ASP A 76 -25.82 20.41 -11.38
C ASP A 76 -26.67 19.14 -11.16
N GLY A 77 -27.63 19.22 -10.23
CA GLY A 77 -28.51 18.11 -9.88
C GLY A 77 -27.84 17.01 -9.04
N LYS A 78 -26.61 17.22 -8.56
CA LYS A 78 -25.91 16.28 -7.65
C LYS A 78 -25.99 16.80 -6.20
N PRO A 79 -26.34 15.94 -5.24
CA PRO A 79 -26.43 16.32 -3.83
C PRO A 79 -25.10 16.78 -3.28
N MET A 80 -25.08 17.98 -2.70
CA MET A 80 -23.91 18.54 -2.02
C MET A 80 -24.08 18.35 -0.51
N ARG A 81 -23.72 17.17 -0.04
CA ARG A 81 -23.82 16.83 1.39
C ARG A 81 -22.80 15.76 1.78
N PHE A 82 -22.38 15.76 3.04
CA PHE A 82 -21.50 14.73 3.60
C PHE A 82 -21.71 14.59 5.12
N ASN A 83 -21.39 13.42 5.65
CA ASN A 83 -21.44 13.15 7.08
C ASN A 83 -20.14 13.62 7.75
N LEU A 84 -20.15 14.80 8.36
CA LEU A 84 -18.99 15.40 9.01
C LEU A 84 -18.53 14.60 10.23
N THR A 85 -19.45 14.05 11.02
CA THR A 85 -19.10 13.24 12.19
C THR A 85 -18.32 12.00 11.78
N LYS A 86 -18.80 11.28 10.77
CA LYS A 86 -18.12 10.10 10.25
C LYS A 86 -16.77 10.45 9.63
N LEU A 87 -16.71 11.49 8.80
CA LEU A 87 -15.48 11.98 8.19
C LEU A 87 -14.43 12.29 9.26
N ARG A 88 -14.80 13.08 10.27
CA ARG A 88 -13.94 13.43 11.39
C ARG A 88 -13.39 12.19 12.10
N ASP A 89 -14.26 11.29 12.49
CA ASP A 89 -13.91 10.15 13.34
C ASP A 89 -13.02 9.16 12.59
N ARG A 90 -13.36 8.87 11.31
CA ARG A 90 -12.57 7.93 10.51
C ARG A 90 -11.20 8.50 10.11
N VAL A 91 -11.13 9.75 9.66
CA VAL A 91 -9.84 10.35 9.28
C VAL A 91 -8.93 10.53 10.49
N GLN A 92 -9.49 10.85 11.67
CA GLN A 92 -8.71 10.90 12.92
C GLN A 92 -8.17 9.52 13.33
N GLU A 93 -8.93 8.45 13.10
CA GLU A 93 -8.48 7.07 13.32
C GLU A 93 -7.33 6.72 12.38
N PHE A 94 -7.45 7.03 11.07
CA PHE A 94 -6.41 6.82 10.08
C PHE A 94 -5.14 7.60 10.43
N TYR A 95 -5.28 8.88 10.80
CA TYR A 95 -4.17 9.72 11.21
C TYR A 95 -3.36 9.07 12.33
N ARG A 96 -4.04 8.66 13.42
CA ARG A 96 -3.38 8.00 14.55
C ARG A 96 -2.66 6.72 14.14
N PHE A 97 -3.29 5.92 13.29
CA PHE A 97 -2.68 4.68 12.81
C PHE A 97 -1.43 4.95 11.96
N PHE A 98 -1.48 5.90 11.04
CA PHE A 98 -0.35 6.25 10.17
C PHE A 98 0.80 6.89 10.95
N ARG A 99 0.50 7.68 11.97
CA ARG A 99 1.49 8.25 12.88
C ARG A 99 2.10 7.19 13.80
N ASP A 100 1.29 6.46 14.54
CA ASP A 100 1.74 5.66 15.68
C ASP A 100 2.17 4.25 15.28
N THR A 101 1.42 3.63 14.38
CA THR A 101 1.66 2.23 13.94
C THR A 101 2.60 2.16 12.76
N LEU A 102 2.38 2.99 11.73
CA LEU A 102 3.22 3.01 10.52
C LEU A 102 4.43 3.94 10.67
N ALA A 103 4.38 4.90 11.59
CA ALA A 103 5.46 5.84 11.91
C ALA A 103 5.92 6.70 10.71
N PHE A 104 4.99 7.13 9.85
CA PHE A 104 5.32 7.99 8.71
C PHE A 104 5.82 9.36 9.16
N VAL A 105 5.40 9.85 10.32
CA VAL A 105 5.97 11.06 10.95
C VAL A 105 6.68 10.70 12.24
N GLN A 106 7.78 11.40 12.52
CA GLN A 106 8.62 11.23 13.71
C GLN A 106 9.03 12.60 14.22
N THR A 107 9.29 12.71 15.51
CA THR A 107 9.82 13.93 16.11
C THR A 107 11.28 14.19 15.67
N PRO A 108 11.64 15.39 15.19
CA PRO A 108 10.74 16.53 14.99
C PRO A 108 9.92 16.43 13.69
N SER A 109 8.67 16.88 13.72
CA SER A 109 7.81 17.03 12.55
C SER A 109 6.87 18.20 12.76
N ASN A 110 6.58 18.96 11.71
CA ASN A 110 5.57 20.03 11.74
C ASN A 110 4.21 19.52 12.17
N SER A 111 3.88 18.27 11.89
CA SER A 111 2.62 17.63 12.26
C SER A 111 2.46 17.39 13.78
N TYR A 112 3.50 17.57 14.60
CA TYR A 112 3.38 17.58 16.06
C TYR A 112 2.98 18.95 16.60
N ASP A 113 3.33 20.03 15.90
CA ASP A 113 3.02 21.41 16.30
C ASP A 113 1.76 21.96 15.60
N TYR A 114 1.45 21.46 14.41
CA TYR A 114 0.35 21.91 13.57
C TYR A 114 -0.59 20.76 13.19
N LYS A 115 -1.86 21.12 13.00
CA LYS A 115 -2.90 20.20 12.52
C LYS A 115 -2.77 20.00 11.02
N MET A 116 -2.89 18.76 10.53
CA MET A 116 -3.11 18.52 9.11
C MET A 116 -4.50 18.99 8.70
N MET A 117 -4.69 19.34 7.44
CA MET A 117 -5.89 20.02 6.95
C MET A 117 -6.71 19.10 6.05
N VAL A 118 -8.01 19.05 6.30
CA VAL A 118 -9.00 18.34 5.47
C VAL A 118 -9.94 19.36 4.86
N MET A 119 -9.85 19.55 3.55
CA MET A 119 -10.54 20.59 2.81
C MET A 119 -11.67 19.98 1.98
N VAL A 120 -12.93 20.14 2.43
CA VAL A 120 -14.09 19.63 1.67
C VAL A 120 -14.57 20.69 0.71
N MET A 121 -14.38 20.44 -0.58
CA MET A 121 -14.70 21.38 -1.66
C MET A 121 -16.18 21.31 -2.04
N TYR A 122 -16.78 22.47 -2.34
CA TYR A 122 -18.11 22.53 -2.93
C TYR A 122 -18.02 22.30 -4.45
N SER A 123 -17.85 21.03 -4.80
CA SER A 123 -17.62 20.58 -6.18
C SER A 123 -18.32 19.24 -6.43
N ASN A 124 -18.82 19.04 -7.65
CA ASN A 124 -19.38 17.80 -8.14
C ASN A 124 -18.41 17.00 -9.04
N GLU A 125 -17.14 17.41 -9.16
CA GLU A 125 -16.11 16.82 -10.04
C GLU A 125 -15.57 15.61 -9.29
N GLY A 126 -15.71 14.87 -8.63
CA GLY A 126 -15.11 13.65 -8.05
C GLY A 126 -13.63 13.79 -7.66
N THR A 127 -13.21 15.00 -7.33
CA THR A 127 -11.83 15.28 -6.94
C THR A 127 -11.54 14.73 -5.56
N ALA A 128 -10.40 14.05 -5.44
CA ALA A 128 -9.77 13.73 -4.17
C ALA A 128 -8.25 13.67 -4.41
N TYR A 129 -7.47 14.32 -3.58
CA TYR A 129 -6.03 14.20 -3.57
C TYR A 129 -5.44 14.57 -2.21
N GLY A 130 -4.34 13.90 -1.86
CA GLY A 130 -3.55 14.18 -0.69
C GLY A 130 -2.23 14.85 -1.05
N GLY A 131 -1.74 15.71 -0.19
CA GLY A 131 -0.53 16.48 -0.40
C GLY A 131 -0.08 17.24 0.83
N THR A 132 0.58 18.36 0.59
CA THR A 132 0.94 19.33 1.63
C THR A 132 0.52 20.73 1.22
N TYR A 133 0.26 21.59 2.18
CA TYR A 133 0.25 23.04 1.99
C TYR A 133 1.66 23.58 2.17
N ASP A 134 2.14 24.36 1.20
CA ASP A 134 3.40 25.13 1.23
C ASP A 134 4.64 24.28 1.57
N ASP A 135 4.64 22.99 1.19
CA ASP A 135 5.66 22.01 1.60
C ASP A 135 5.94 22.05 3.12
N PHE A 136 4.89 22.26 3.90
CA PHE A 136 5.01 22.47 5.33
C PHE A 136 4.14 21.51 6.15
N ILE A 137 2.84 21.41 5.83
CA ILE A 137 1.91 20.57 6.59
C ILE A 137 1.01 19.75 5.67
N GLY A 138 0.83 18.48 5.99
CA GLY A 138 -0.05 17.58 5.27
C GLY A 138 -1.47 18.13 5.14
N ALA A 139 -2.03 17.99 3.95
CA ALA A 139 -3.38 18.39 3.64
C ALA A 139 -4.01 17.45 2.63
N LEU A 140 -5.32 17.38 2.61
CA LEU A 140 -6.07 16.68 1.58
C LEU A 140 -7.31 17.46 1.17
N TRP A 141 -7.68 17.33 -0.09
CA TRP A 141 -8.80 18.01 -0.71
C TRP A 141 -9.77 16.98 -1.27
N VAL A 142 -11.05 17.12 -0.96
CA VAL A 142 -12.03 16.12 -1.33
C VAL A 142 -13.38 16.73 -1.69
N ALA A 143 -14.01 16.19 -2.76
CA ALA A 143 -15.39 16.49 -3.11
C ALA A 143 -16.36 15.54 -2.37
N PRO A 144 -17.60 15.97 -2.08
CA PRO A 144 -18.55 15.18 -1.29
C PRO A 144 -18.84 13.79 -1.82
N ASN A 145 -18.82 13.58 -3.13
CA ASN A 145 -19.09 12.29 -3.77
C ASN A 145 -17.98 11.24 -3.54
N ARG A 146 -16.82 11.64 -2.98
CA ARG A 146 -15.70 10.75 -2.64
C ARG A 146 -15.71 10.30 -1.18
N ILE A 147 -16.63 10.81 -0.37
CA ILE A 147 -16.74 10.54 1.08
C ILE A 147 -18.14 10.06 1.48
N GLN A 148 -18.80 9.33 0.58
CA GLN A 148 -20.13 8.76 0.84
C GLN A 148 -20.08 7.35 1.43
N ASP A 149 -18.99 6.61 1.22
CA ASP A 149 -18.87 5.24 1.71
C ASP A 149 -18.62 5.18 3.23
N GLU A 150 -19.04 4.06 3.83
CA GLU A 150 -18.94 3.84 5.27
C GLU A 150 -17.49 3.73 5.77
N LYS A 151 -16.61 3.18 4.94
CA LYS A 151 -15.22 2.88 5.31
C LYS A 151 -14.28 4.03 5.02
N MET A 152 -14.69 4.95 4.12
CA MET A 152 -13.90 6.10 3.67
C MET A 152 -12.54 5.71 3.11
N ASN A 153 -12.53 4.70 2.23
CA ASN A 153 -11.31 4.20 1.60
C ASN A 153 -10.53 5.28 0.88
N CYS A 154 -11.23 6.13 0.11
CA CYS A 154 -10.62 7.26 -0.56
C CYS A 154 -9.86 8.17 0.41
N MET A 155 -10.44 8.46 1.59
CA MET A 155 -9.80 9.30 2.60
C MET A 155 -8.57 8.66 3.22
N ALA A 156 -8.58 7.33 3.41
CA ALA A 156 -7.40 6.61 3.89
C ALA A 156 -6.26 6.67 2.87
N HIS A 157 -6.59 6.51 1.58
CA HIS A 157 -5.62 6.61 0.49
C HIS A 157 -5.01 8.02 0.41
N GLU A 158 -5.84 9.06 0.35
CA GLU A 158 -5.38 10.45 0.20
C GLU A 158 -4.61 10.97 1.43
N LEU A 159 -5.05 10.59 2.63
CA LEU A 159 -4.29 10.89 3.85
C LEU A 159 -2.93 10.18 3.81
N GLY A 160 -2.84 9.00 3.20
CA GLY A 160 -1.59 8.31 2.94
C GLY A 160 -0.59 9.20 2.20
N HIS A 161 -1.01 9.85 1.11
CA HIS A 161 -0.18 10.80 0.38
C HIS A 161 0.25 11.99 1.24
N SER A 162 -0.65 12.52 2.06
CA SER A 162 -0.31 13.62 2.98
C SER A 162 0.81 13.23 3.95
N PHE A 163 0.80 11.98 4.46
CA PHE A 163 1.85 11.46 5.33
C PHE A 163 3.16 11.16 4.58
N GLN A 164 3.09 10.65 3.37
CA GLN A 164 4.28 10.42 2.53
C GLN A 164 4.99 11.73 2.23
N LEU A 165 4.25 12.77 1.85
CA LEU A 165 4.78 14.09 1.53
C LEU A 165 5.15 14.91 2.78
N GLN A 166 4.65 14.55 3.95
CA GLN A 166 5.10 15.17 5.19
C GLN A 166 6.57 14.86 5.49
N ILE A 167 7.12 13.74 5.00
CA ILE A 167 8.53 13.38 5.19
C ILE A 167 9.47 14.43 4.56
N PRO A 168 9.38 14.75 3.26
CA PRO A 168 10.18 15.83 2.69
C PRO A 168 9.81 17.21 3.25
N ALA A 169 8.56 17.50 3.57
CA ALA A 169 8.15 18.75 4.21
C ALA A 169 8.83 18.95 5.58
N ASP A 170 9.04 17.89 6.34
CA ASP A 170 9.80 17.89 7.59
C ASP A 170 11.32 17.86 7.38
N LYS A 171 11.80 17.78 6.14
CA LYS A 171 13.21 17.55 5.79
C LYS A 171 13.78 16.27 6.42
N ALA A 172 12.93 15.27 6.59
CA ALA A 172 13.28 13.99 7.18
C ALA A 172 13.77 12.96 6.14
N GLY A 173 13.76 13.31 4.86
CA GLY A 173 14.20 12.51 3.72
C GLY A 173 13.60 13.06 2.42
N ASP A 174 14.15 12.66 1.27
CA ASP A 174 13.72 13.18 -0.04
C ASP A 174 12.51 12.44 -0.61
N ALA A 175 12.19 11.26 -0.11
CA ALA A 175 11.14 10.38 -0.64
C ALA A 175 11.17 10.31 -2.19
N TRP A 176 12.37 10.22 -2.76
CA TRP A 176 12.70 10.19 -4.21
C TRP A 176 12.26 11.43 -5.01
N GLY A 177 11.70 12.44 -4.41
CA GLY A 177 11.07 13.57 -5.10
C GLY A 177 9.68 13.28 -5.66
N GLY A 178 9.05 12.18 -5.23
CA GLY A 178 7.76 11.70 -5.73
C GLY A 178 7.90 10.57 -6.76
N SER A 179 6.96 9.64 -6.77
CA SER A 179 6.96 8.53 -7.74
C SER A 179 5.60 7.79 -7.75
N GLY A 180 5.37 6.94 -8.75
CA GLY A 180 4.21 6.03 -8.77
C GLY A 180 4.16 5.05 -7.60
N PHE A 181 5.28 4.83 -6.90
CA PHE A 181 5.33 4.06 -5.67
C PHE A 181 4.50 4.69 -4.54
N PHE A 182 4.23 6.00 -4.59
CA PHE A 182 3.35 6.68 -3.65
C PHE A 182 1.93 6.10 -3.73
N GLU A 183 1.42 5.85 -4.93
CA GLU A 183 0.11 5.24 -5.14
C GLU A 183 0.05 3.82 -4.56
N MET A 184 1.05 2.98 -4.88
CA MET A 184 1.14 1.61 -4.33
C MET A 184 1.17 1.63 -2.80
N THR A 185 1.91 2.57 -2.22
CA THR A 185 2.04 2.67 -0.76
C THR A 185 0.76 3.23 -0.13
N SER A 186 0.07 4.20 -0.76
CA SER A 186 -1.23 4.67 -0.29
C SER A 186 -2.27 3.56 -0.31
N GLN A 187 -2.28 2.70 -1.34
CA GLN A 187 -3.12 1.50 -1.35
C GLN A 187 -2.75 0.52 -0.23
N TRP A 188 -1.45 0.34 0.05
CA TRP A 188 -1.03 -0.46 1.18
C TRP A 188 -1.45 0.16 2.53
N MET A 189 -1.33 1.47 2.70
CA MET A 189 -1.76 2.19 3.92
C MET A 189 -3.28 2.07 4.12
N LEU A 190 -4.06 2.22 3.06
CA LEU A 190 -5.50 1.95 3.05
C LEU A 190 -5.78 0.51 3.49
N TRP A 191 -5.10 -0.48 2.91
CA TRP A 191 -5.29 -1.89 3.27
C TRP A 191 -4.95 -2.17 4.74
N GLN A 192 -3.99 -1.46 5.36
CA GLN A 192 -3.67 -1.60 6.78
C GLN A 192 -4.80 -1.14 7.71
N VAL A 193 -5.58 -0.14 7.33
CA VAL A 193 -6.70 0.41 8.13
C VAL A 193 -8.07 -0.16 7.72
N ASN A 194 -8.15 -0.75 6.52
CA ASN A 194 -9.31 -1.50 6.05
C ASN A 194 -8.88 -2.87 5.51
N PRO A 195 -8.78 -3.90 6.36
CA PRO A 195 -8.37 -5.25 5.93
C PRO A 195 -9.28 -5.87 4.87
N ASP A 196 -10.54 -5.42 4.75
CA ASP A 196 -11.48 -5.86 3.72
C ASP A 196 -11.32 -5.16 2.37
N TRP A 197 -10.29 -4.33 2.19
CA TRP A 197 -10.06 -3.56 0.96
C TRP A 197 -10.17 -4.40 -0.32
N LEU A 198 -9.58 -5.60 -0.34
CA LEU A 198 -9.69 -6.50 -1.49
C LEU A 198 -11.14 -6.90 -1.82
N THR A 199 -12.05 -6.81 -0.87
CA THR A 199 -13.49 -7.05 -1.08
C THR A 199 -14.21 -5.80 -1.55
N ASP A 200 -13.93 -4.68 -0.90
CA ASP A 200 -14.61 -3.42 -1.18
C ASP A 200 -14.24 -2.87 -2.55
N GLU A 201 -12.98 -3.03 -2.93
CA GLU A 201 -12.41 -2.55 -4.18
C GLU A 201 -11.79 -3.71 -4.99
N ASN A 202 -12.51 -4.82 -5.09
CA ASN A 202 -12.04 -6.06 -5.73
C ASN A 202 -11.53 -5.88 -7.15
N TYR A 203 -12.00 -4.84 -7.86
CA TYR A 203 -11.54 -4.53 -9.21
C TYR A 203 -10.03 -4.28 -9.29
N HIS A 204 -9.39 -3.78 -8.22
CA HIS A 204 -7.94 -3.65 -8.16
C HIS A 204 -7.24 -5.01 -8.18
N PHE A 205 -7.73 -5.96 -7.41
CA PHE A 205 -7.17 -7.31 -7.40
C PHE A 205 -7.41 -8.05 -8.73
N GLU A 206 -8.60 -7.90 -9.31
CA GLU A 206 -8.92 -8.48 -10.63
C GLU A 206 -8.06 -7.87 -11.75
N ALA A 207 -7.73 -6.58 -11.67
CA ALA A 207 -6.77 -5.94 -12.57
C ALA A 207 -5.35 -6.49 -12.34
N PHE A 208 -4.89 -6.55 -11.10
CA PHE A 208 -3.57 -7.05 -10.74
C PHE A 208 -3.33 -8.48 -11.26
N LYS A 209 -4.30 -9.39 -11.11
CA LYS A 209 -4.16 -10.77 -11.62
C LYS A 209 -3.85 -10.84 -13.11
N LYS A 210 -4.28 -9.84 -13.90
CA LYS A 210 -3.99 -9.75 -15.34
C LYS A 210 -2.65 -9.10 -15.64
N LEU A 211 -2.06 -8.39 -14.67
CA LEU A 211 -0.87 -7.56 -14.81
C LEU A 211 0.32 -8.10 -14.01
N THR A 212 0.24 -9.31 -13.45
CA THR A 212 1.32 -9.90 -12.65
C THR A 212 2.65 -10.02 -13.39
N HIS A 213 2.60 -10.17 -14.72
CA HIS A 213 3.77 -10.24 -15.59
C HIS A 213 4.48 -8.90 -15.78
N LYS A 214 3.78 -7.78 -15.53
CA LYS A 214 4.36 -6.44 -15.62
C LYS A 214 5.41 -6.21 -14.54
N ALA A 215 6.38 -5.35 -14.82
CA ALA A 215 7.42 -4.98 -13.88
C ALA A 215 6.83 -4.45 -12.57
N TYR A 216 7.54 -4.66 -11.46
CA TYR A 216 7.05 -4.29 -10.13
C TYR A 216 6.60 -2.82 -10.06
N LEU A 217 7.39 -1.89 -10.61
CA LEU A 217 7.07 -0.46 -10.61
C LEU A 217 6.35 0.01 -11.88
N HIS A 218 5.80 -0.91 -12.68
CA HIS A 218 5.11 -0.55 -13.92
C HIS A 218 3.88 0.31 -13.65
N LEU A 219 3.70 1.39 -14.44
CA LEU A 219 2.65 2.40 -14.22
C LEU A 219 1.22 1.83 -14.24
N GLU A 220 0.96 0.79 -15.04
CA GLU A 220 -0.34 0.11 -15.05
C GLU A 220 -0.68 -0.57 -13.71
N ASN A 221 0.32 -0.83 -12.85
CA ASN A 221 0.17 -1.55 -11.59
C ASN A 221 0.13 -0.66 -10.36
N ILE A 222 0.43 0.63 -10.47
CA ILE A 222 0.64 1.50 -9.29
C ILE A 222 -0.54 1.54 -8.32
N TYR A 223 -1.78 1.41 -8.80
CA TYR A 223 -2.98 1.34 -7.97
C TYR A 223 -3.38 -0.08 -7.58
N HIS A 224 -2.73 -1.12 -8.13
CA HIS A 224 -3.22 -2.49 -8.04
C HIS A 224 -2.30 -3.44 -7.27
N SER A 225 -1.07 -3.05 -6.97
CA SER A 225 -0.03 -3.97 -6.49
C SER A 225 0.63 -3.61 -5.14
N PRO A 226 -0.12 -3.48 -4.02
CA PRO A 226 0.47 -3.20 -2.71
C PRO A 226 1.16 -4.43 -2.07
N TYR A 227 1.16 -5.57 -2.73
CA TYR A 227 1.49 -6.87 -2.14
C TYR A 227 2.97 -7.03 -1.80
N VAL A 228 3.88 -6.47 -2.60
CA VAL A 228 5.32 -6.46 -2.31
C VAL A 228 5.60 -5.60 -1.08
N ILE A 229 4.93 -4.46 -0.95
CA ILE A 229 5.05 -3.59 0.23
C ILE A 229 4.57 -4.34 1.48
N GLN A 230 3.49 -5.12 1.37
CA GLN A 230 3.04 -5.98 2.46
C GLN A 230 4.10 -7.03 2.83
N TRP A 231 4.73 -7.66 1.84
CA TRP A 231 5.82 -8.60 2.07
C TRP A 231 7.01 -7.96 2.78
N TRP A 232 7.47 -6.81 2.34
CA TRP A 232 8.53 -6.05 3.01
C TRP A 232 8.16 -5.68 4.45
N SER A 233 6.92 -5.27 4.65
CA SER A 233 6.37 -5.01 5.99
C SER A 233 6.35 -6.26 6.88
N ASP A 234 6.09 -7.43 6.32
CA ASP A 234 6.13 -8.69 7.05
C ASP A 234 7.55 -9.11 7.43
N LEU A 235 8.53 -8.82 6.58
CA LEU A 235 9.95 -9.11 6.83
C LEU A 235 10.56 -8.18 7.88
N HIS A 236 10.30 -6.88 7.77
CA HIS A 236 11.04 -5.86 8.51
C HIS A 236 10.17 -5.08 9.51
N GLY A 237 8.87 -5.39 9.57
CA GLY A 237 7.90 -4.68 10.40
C GLY A 237 7.27 -3.47 9.68
N ARG A 238 6.06 -3.09 10.11
CA ARG A 238 5.26 -2.04 9.44
C ARG A 238 5.97 -0.69 9.32
N LYS A 239 6.80 -0.33 10.30
CA LYS A 239 7.54 0.95 10.32
C LYS A 239 8.63 1.03 9.27
N SER A 240 9.08 -0.10 8.73
CA SER A 240 10.13 -0.16 7.71
C SER A 240 9.75 0.55 6.42
N ILE A 241 8.45 0.62 6.10
CA ILE A 241 7.97 1.29 4.89
C ILE A 241 8.15 2.80 5.01
N ALA A 242 7.79 3.39 6.15
CA ALA A 242 8.05 4.80 6.40
C ALA A 242 9.57 5.12 6.43
N GLU A 243 10.39 4.18 6.96
CA GLU A 243 11.85 4.33 6.93
C GLU A 243 12.39 4.29 5.50
N LEU A 244 11.81 3.46 4.62
CA LEU A 244 12.15 3.42 3.20
C LEU A 244 11.96 4.81 2.55
N TYR A 245 10.87 5.51 2.87
CA TYR A 245 10.61 6.88 2.41
C TYR A 245 11.65 7.88 2.93
N ARG A 246 12.01 7.79 4.22
CA ARG A 246 13.05 8.64 4.81
C ARG A 246 14.43 8.43 4.21
N GLN A 247 14.73 7.20 3.83
CA GLN A 247 16.01 6.82 3.21
C GLN A 247 16.04 7.03 1.69
N GLY A 248 14.87 7.25 1.07
CA GLY A 248 14.76 7.52 -0.38
C GLY A 248 15.49 8.81 -0.77
N LYS A 249 16.35 8.73 -1.79
CA LYS A 249 17.13 9.86 -2.29
C LYS A 249 16.69 10.23 -3.69
N ILE A 250 16.81 11.51 -4.03
CA ILE A 250 16.62 11.97 -5.42
C ILE A 250 17.62 11.23 -6.33
N GLY A 251 17.13 10.69 -7.43
CA GLY A 251 17.91 9.89 -8.36
C GLY A 251 18.00 8.39 -8.04
N GLU A 252 17.45 7.94 -6.91
CA GLU A 252 17.17 6.52 -6.64
C GLU A 252 15.69 6.22 -6.93
N ASP A 253 15.37 4.95 -6.99
CA ASP A 253 14.01 4.45 -6.88
C ASP A 253 13.83 3.59 -5.60
N PRO A 254 12.62 3.14 -5.28
CA PRO A 254 12.38 2.33 -4.08
C PRO A 254 13.17 1.02 -4.04
N VAL A 255 13.46 0.40 -5.18
CA VAL A 255 14.28 -0.83 -5.27
C VAL A 255 15.73 -0.54 -4.90
N MET A 256 16.29 0.52 -5.44
CA MET A 256 17.67 0.94 -5.12
C MET A 256 17.82 1.27 -3.65
N THR A 257 16.88 2.05 -3.10
CA THR A 257 16.88 2.42 -1.69
C THR A 257 16.73 1.20 -0.79
N TYR A 258 15.79 0.30 -1.09
CA TYR A 258 15.57 -0.92 -0.32
C TYR A 258 16.83 -1.81 -0.28
N LYS A 259 17.44 -2.05 -1.44
CA LYS A 259 18.70 -2.81 -1.53
C LYS A 259 19.80 -2.17 -0.69
N ARG A 260 19.93 -0.86 -0.72
CA ARG A 260 20.92 -0.11 0.06
C ARG A 260 20.65 -0.20 1.56
N MET A 261 19.38 -0.06 1.99
CA MET A 261 19.00 -0.14 3.40
C MET A 261 19.34 -1.50 4.04
N TYR A 262 19.12 -2.57 3.29
CA TYR A 262 19.30 -3.93 3.80
C TYR A 262 20.60 -4.60 3.32
N GLY A 263 21.45 -3.88 2.60
CA GLY A 263 22.73 -4.39 2.10
C GLY A 263 22.59 -5.56 1.13
N LEU A 264 21.51 -5.58 0.34
CA LEU A 264 21.21 -6.68 -0.57
C LEU A 264 21.94 -6.54 -1.90
N SER A 265 22.59 -7.62 -2.32
CA SER A 265 22.98 -7.76 -3.73
C SER A 265 21.74 -7.87 -4.63
N GLN A 266 21.94 -7.67 -5.94
CA GLN A 266 20.86 -7.83 -6.91
C GLN A 266 20.21 -9.22 -6.83
N GLN A 267 21.01 -10.27 -6.67
CA GLN A 267 20.50 -11.64 -6.60
C GLN A 267 19.71 -11.91 -5.30
N GLN A 268 20.17 -11.39 -4.17
CA GLN A 268 19.45 -11.50 -2.90
C GLN A 268 18.11 -10.76 -2.94
N PHE A 269 18.08 -9.58 -3.59
CA PHE A 269 16.83 -8.86 -3.81
C PHE A 269 15.85 -9.66 -4.68
N CYS A 270 16.33 -10.24 -5.80
CA CYS A 270 15.51 -11.12 -6.63
C CYS A 270 14.97 -12.32 -5.84
N ASP A 271 15.81 -12.92 -4.98
CA ASP A 271 15.40 -14.06 -4.14
C ASP A 271 14.29 -13.65 -3.15
N GLU A 272 14.41 -12.47 -2.55
CA GLU A 272 13.43 -11.95 -1.61
C GLU A 272 12.11 -11.59 -2.28
N MET A 273 12.13 -10.93 -3.44
CA MET A 273 10.96 -10.65 -4.25
C MET A 273 10.22 -11.94 -4.65
N PHE A 274 10.97 -12.91 -5.11
CA PHE A 274 10.43 -14.22 -5.48
C PHE A 274 9.72 -14.91 -4.32
N ARG A 275 10.33 -14.90 -3.12
CA ARG A 275 9.69 -15.44 -1.91
C ARG A 275 8.37 -14.73 -1.62
N GLY A 276 8.32 -13.40 -1.77
CA GLY A 276 7.07 -12.63 -1.62
C GLY A 276 5.97 -13.12 -2.55
N TYR A 277 6.28 -13.45 -3.79
CA TYR A 277 5.29 -13.99 -4.73
C TYR A 277 4.87 -15.43 -4.43
N GLN A 278 5.77 -16.27 -3.89
CA GLN A 278 5.35 -17.58 -3.37
C GLN A 278 4.32 -17.43 -2.25
N HIS A 279 4.51 -16.50 -1.30
CA HIS A 279 3.56 -16.22 -0.23
C HIS A 279 2.25 -15.58 -0.74
N LEU A 280 2.34 -14.71 -1.76
CA LEU A 280 1.19 -14.02 -2.33
C LEU A 280 0.14 -14.98 -2.91
N VAL A 281 0.55 -16.07 -3.55
CA VAL A 281 -0.38 -17.00 -4.20
C VAL A 281 -1.46 -17.50 -3.25
N ASN A 282 -1.11 -17.70 -1.98
CA ASN A 282 -2.03 -18.13 -0.94
C ASN A 282 -2.36 -17.04 0.09
N PHE A 283 -1.98 -15.80 -0.18
CA PHE A 283 -2.10 -14.67 0.77
C PHE A 283 -1.54 -15.01 2.15
N ASP A 284 -0.38 -15.66 2.19
CA ASP A 284 0.32 -15.97 3.42
C ASP A 284 1.07 -14.74 3.97
N PHE A 285 0.29 -13.74 4.40
CA PHE A 285 0.75 -12.48 4.96
C PHE A 285 0.30 -12.31 6.41
N LYS A 286 1.17 -11.79 7.28
CA LYS A 286 0.93 -11.72 8.73
C LYS A 286 -0.33 -10.93 9.12
N HIS A 287 -0.61 -9.82 8.39
CA HIS A 287 -1.56 -8.83 8.89
C HIS A 287 -2.95 -8.88 8.25
N ALA A 288 -3.11 -9.52 7.10
CA ALA A 288 -4.37 -9.53 6.36
C ALA A 288 -4.86 -10.92 5.96
N ARG A 289 -4.18 -11.97 6.45
CA ARG A 289 -4.42 -13.36 6.03
C ARG A 289 -5.88 -13.80 6.19
N LYS A 290 -6.51 -13.44 7.30
CA LYS A 290 -7.89 -13.86 7.60
C LYS A 290 -8.87 -13.33 6.57
N GLU A 291 -8.80 -12.04 6.28
CA GLU A 291 -9.72 -11.33 5.40
C GLU A 291 -9.45 -11.65 3.93
N THR A 292 -8.19 -11.94 3.58
CA THR A 292 -7.77 -12.19 2.20
C THR A 292 -7.78 -13.68 1.80
N ARG A 293 -7.93 -14.58 2.75
CA ARG A 293 -7.88 -16.03 2.51
C ARG A 293 -8.86 -16.52 1.44
N LYS A 294 -10.00 -15.87 1.29
CA LYS A 294 -10.99 -16.18 0.24
C LYS A 294 -10.50 -15.91 -1.19
N TYR A 295 -9.44 -15.13 -1.35
CA TYR A 295 -8.79 -14.82 -2.64
C TYR A 295 -7.57 -15.70 -2.90
N ALA A 296 -7.19 -16.54 -1.94
CA ALA A 296 -6.07 -17.46 -2.06
C ALA A 296 -6.28 -18.43 -3.23
N CYS A 297 -5.19 -18.79 -3.91
CA CYS A 297 -5.18 -19.75 -5.01
C CYS A 297 -6.08 -19.39 -6.22
N THR A 298 -6.34 -18.09 -6.42
CA THR A 298 -7.14 -17.59 -7.55
C THR A 298 -6.30 -17.05 -8.72
N PHE A 299 -4.98 -17.03 -8.58
CA PHE A 299 -4.08 -16.74 -9.71
C PHE A 299 -4.09 -17.90 -10.70
N ASP A 300 -4.03 -17.60 -11.98
CA ASP A 300 -3.81 -18.61 -13.03
C ASP A 300 -3.31 -17.92 -14.29
N THR A 301 -1.99 -17.94 -14.49
CA THR A 301 -1.38 -17.42 -15.71
C THR A 301 -1.68 -18.34 -16.88
N GLU A 302 -2.30 -17.81 -17.93
CA GLU A 302 -2.60 -18.52 -19.16
C GLU A 302 -1.31 -19.03 -19.83
N VAL A 303 -1.28 -20.32 -20.15
CA VAL A 303 -0.18 -20.97 -20.86
C VAL A 303 -0.70 -21.68 -22.11
N THR A 304 0.16 -21.78 -23.12
CA THR A 304 -0.14 -22.49 -24.37
C THR A 304 0.85 -23.63 -24.60
N THR A 305 0.35 -24.78 -25.02
CA THR A 305 1.19 -25.91 -25.42
C THR A 305 1.70 -25.68 -26.83
N GLN A 306 2.99 -25.75 -26.99
CA GLN A 306 3.67 -25.61 -28.28
C GLN A 306 3.75 -26.95 -29.03
N LYS A 307 4.12 -26.92 -30.33
CA LYS A 307 4.26 -28.14 -31.17
C LYS A 307 5.32 -29.11 -30.65
N ASP A 308 6.29 -28.60 -29.89
CA ASP A 308 7.36 -29.39 -29.24
C ASP A 308 6.94 -29.95 -27.87
N GLY A 309 5.69 -29.75 -27.46
CA GLY A 309 5.17 -30.19 -26.17
C GLY A 309 5.51 -29.26 -24.99
N LEU A 310 6.30 -28.22 -25.21
CA LEU A 310 6.62 -27.25 -24.15
C LEU A 310 5.45 -26.31 -23.90
N LEU A 311 5.31 -25.91 -22.65
CA LEU A 311 4.37 -24.88 -22.21
C LEU A 311 5.04 -23.50 -22.23
N ARG A 312 4.31 -22.48 -22.68
CA ARG A 312 4.75 -21.08 -22.66
C ARG A 312 3.64 -20.20 -22.11
N PRO A 313 3.98 -19.22 -21.24
CA PRO A 313 3.00 -18.24 -20.79
C PRO A 313 2.59 -17.33 -21.96
N LYS A 314 1.41 -16.78 -21.90
CA LYS A 314 0.90 -15.82 -22.89
C LYS A 314 1.72 -14.51 -22.87
N ASN A 315 2.08 -14.05 -21.67
CA ASN A 315 2.91 -12.88 -21.45
C ASN A 315 4.13 -13.29 -20.62
N TYR A 316 5.33 -12.90 -21.05
CA TYR A 316 6.54 -13.15 -20.28
C TYR A 316 6.65 -12.14 -19.13
N PRO A 317 7.24 -12.53 -18.00
CA PRO A 317 7.47 -11.59 -16.92
C PRO A 317 8.49 -10.53 -17.34
N GLU A 318 8.21 -9.29 -17.00
CA GLU A 318 9.14 -8.18 -17.01
C GLU A 318 10.00 -8.18 -15.73
N GLU A 319 10.77 -7.14 -15.47
CA GLU A 319 11.64 -7.01 -14.29
C GLU A 319 10.83 -7.10 -12.98
N TYR A 320 11.09 -8.13 -12.19
CA TYR A 320 10.36 -8.50 -10.97
C TYR A 320 8.85 -8.73 -11.18
N GLY A 321 8.38 -8.78 -12.43
CA GLY A 321 7.06 -9.30 -12.75
C GLY A 321 7.06 -10.83 -12.64
N PHE A 322 5.90 -11.44 -12.45
CA PHE A 322 5.81 -12.88 -12.28
C PHE A 322 4.61 -13.51 -13.00
N ASN A 323 4.75 -14.78 -13.27
CA ASN A 323 3.67 -15.67 -13.68
C ASN A 323 3.35 -16.64 -12.53
N ALA A 324 2.09 -16.82 -12.19
CA ALA A 324 1.61 -17.82 -11.26
C ALA A 324 0.76 -18.83 -12.03
N ILE A 325 1.38 -19.94 -12.39
CA ILE A 325 0.79 -20.95 -13.28
C ILE A 325 0.17 -22.04 -12.41
N LYS A 326 -1.14 -22.18 -12.48
CA LYS A 326 -1.84 -23.26 -11.80
C LYS A 326 -1.62 -24.58 -12.55
N LEU A 327 -1.18 -25.61 -11.84
CA LEU A 327 -0.79 -26.89 -12.42
C LEU A 327 -1.83 -28.00 -12.21
N ASP A 328 -2.93 -27.73 -11.51
CA ASP A 328 -3.90 -28.73 -11.08
C ASP A 328 -4.47 -29.58 -12.22
N ASP A 329 -4.62 -29.01 -13.42
CA ASP A 329 -5.09 -29.66 -14.64
C ASP A 329 -3.95 -30.09 -15.60
N LYS A 330 -2.72 -29.82 -15.25
CA LYS A 330 -1.53 -30.05 -16.09
C LYS A 330 -0.69 -31.23 -15.60
N VAL A 331 -0.95 -31.73 -14.39
CA VAL A 331 -0.24 -32.85 -13.76
C VAL A 331 -1.23 -33.81 -13.10
N ASP A 332 -0.79 -35.02 -12.80
CA ASP A 332 -1.56 -35.90 -11.93
C ASP A 332 -1.34 -35.49 -10.46
N MET A 333 -2.33 -34.84 -9.86
CA MET A 333 -2.29 -34.36 -8.48
C MET A 333 -2.15 -35.48 -7.43
N ASN A 334 -2.31 -36.75 -7.80
CA ASN A 334 -2.06 -37.89 -6.92
C ASN A 334 -0.59 -38.34 -6.92
N ALA A 335 0.23 -37.79 -7.83
CA ALA A 335 1.67 -38.07 -7.83
C ALA A 335 2.33 -37.52 -6.57
N ARG A 336 3.40 -38.20 -6.14
CA ARG A 336 4.16 -37.81 -4.95
C ARG A 336 5.28 -36.83 -5.25
N SER A 337 5.68 -36.75 -6.50
CA SER A 337 6.76 -35.85 -6.96
C SER A 337 6.48 -35.33 -8.34
N PHE A 338 7.05 -34.16 -8.63
CA PHE A 338 6.92 -33.47 -9.91
C PHE A 338 8.31 -33.03 -10.36
N GLY A 339 8.62 -33.25 -11.64
CA GLY A 339 9.86 -32.82 -12.27
C GLY A 339 9.60 -31.62 -13.19
N LEU A 340 10.47 -30.61 -13.16
CA LEU A 340 10.43 -29.42 -13.99
C LEU A 340 11.63 -29.34 -14.91
N GLN A 341 11.38 -29.18 -16.20
CA GLN A 341 12.40 -28.72 -17.17
C GLN A 341 11.99 -27.31 -17.58
N ILE A 342 12.85 -26.33 -17.40
CA ILE A 342 12.60 -24.92 -17.75
C ILE A 342 13.78 -24.38 -18.54
N ASN A 343 13.47 -23.69 -19.65
CA ASN A 343 14.45 -23.04 -20.52
C ASN A 343 14.19 -21.54 -20.45
N GLY A 344 15.13 -20.78 -19.95
CA GLY A 344 15.07 -19.32 -19.81
C GLY A 344 16.32 -18.82 -19.09
N LYS A 345 16.53 -17.52 -19.09
CA LYS A 345 17.66 -16.88 -18.42
C LYS A 345 17.16 -15.75 -17.53
N GLU A 346 17.93 -15.43 -16.50
CA GLU A 346 17.61 -14.35 -15.57
C GLU A 346 16.19 -14.53 -14.99
N LEU A 347 15.93 -15.71 -14.44
CA LEU A 347 14.66 -16.09 -13.82
C LEU A 347 14.86 -16.50 -12.36
N ARG A 348 13.78 -16.39 -11.59
CA ARG A 348 13.54 -17.17 -10.38
C ARG A 348 12.30 -18.00 -10.59
N TYR A 349 12.34 -19.26 -10.19
CA TYR A 349 11.20 -20.15 -10.32
C TYR A 349 11.15 -21.14 -9.14
N GLY A 350 9.98 -21.69 -8.91
CA GLY A 350 9.76 -22.67 -7.86
C GLY A 350 8.28 -22.95 -7.67
N PHE A 351 8.00 -23.90 -6.80
CA PHE A 351 6.65 -24.38 -6.57
C PHE A 351 6.04 -23.83 -5.28
N VAL A 352 4.71 -23.77 -5.30
CA VAL A 352 3.88 -23.59 -4.11
C VAL A 352 2.82 -24.68 -4.13
N GLY A 353 2.90 -25.60 -3.16
CA GLY A 353 1.89 -26.62 -2.92
C GLY A 353 0.96 -26.18 -1.79
N ILE A 354 -0.35 -26.36 -1.96
CA ILE A 354 -1.35 -26.16 -0.92
C ILE A 354 -2.00 -27.50 -0.64
N THR A 355 -1.96 -27.93 0.60
CA THR A 355 -2.54 -29.21 1.02
C THR A 355 -4.06 -29.12 1.19
N THR A 356 -4.69 -30.28 1.34
CA THR A 356 -6.13 -30.38 1.67
C THR A 356 -6.45 -29.81 3.06
N GLU A 357 -5.44 -29.68 3.94
CA GLU A 357 -5.55 -29.02 5.24
C GLU A 357 -5.21 -27.51 5.19
N ASP A 358 -5.09 -26.95 3.97
CA ASP A 358 -4.72 -25.55 3.71
C ASP A 358 -3.32 -25.14 4.23
N GLU A 359 -2.39 -26.11 4.34
CA GLU A 359 -0.99 -25.85 4.67
C GLU A 359 -0.19 -25.51 3.40
N GLU A 360 0.72 -24.54 3.50
CA GLU A 360 1.63 -24.14 2.44
C GLU A 360 2.91 -24.98 2.45
N ILE A 361 3.35 -25.39 1.25
CA ILE A 361 4.63 -26.05 1.02
C ILE A 361 5.36 -25.26 -0.06
N TYR A 362 6.48 -24.63 0.32
CA TYR A 362 7.30 -23.84 -0.59
C TYR A 362 8.52 -24.65 -1.02
N SER A 363 8.79 -24.72 -2.33
CA SER A 363 10.06 -25.26 -2.82
C SER A 363 11.21 -24.29 -2.60
N ASP A 364 12.42 -24.76 -2.75
CA ASP A 364 13.57 -23.91 -2.90
C ASP A 364 13.50 -23.09 -4.20
N ILE A 365 14.22 -21.95 -4.22
CA ILE A 365 14.37 -21.12 -5.41
C ILE A 365 15.13 -21.90 -6.46
N ASN A 366 14.66 -21.85 -7.71
CA ASN A 366 15.18 -22.58 -8.87
C ASN A 366 15.15 -24.12 -8.70
N ALA A 367 14.20 -24.60 -7.90
CA ALA A 367 13.97 -26.03 -7.77
C ALA A 367 13.46 -26.63 -9.09
N THR A 368 14.10 -27.68 -9.55
CA THR A 368 13.68 -28.45 -10.74
C THR A 368 12.80 -29.63 -10.39
N GLY A 369 12.39 -29.75 -9.14
CA GLY A 369 11.47 -30.77 -8.64
C GLY A 369 10.73 -30.31 -7.42
N PHE A 370 9.61 -30.97 -7.14
CA PHE A 370 8.78 -30.75 -5.96
C PHE A 370 8.28 -32.10 -5.45
N THR A 371 8.43 -32.34 -4.17
CA THR A 371 7.97 -33.57 -3.53
C THR A 371 6.97 -33.23 -2.44
N VAL A 372 5.83 -33.91 -2.47
CA VAL A 372 4.79 -33.79 -1.46
C VAL A 372 5.24 -34.53 -0.20
N PRO A 373 5.28 -33.88 0.96
CA PRO A 373 5.66 -34.54 2.21
C PRO A 373 4.77 -35.76 2.53
N ASP A 374 5.33 -36.72 3.26
CA ASP A 374 4.59 -37.92 3.65
C ASP A 374 3.33 -37.58 4.48
N GLY A 375 2.24 -38.26 4.17
CA GLY A 375 0.95 -38.03 4.83
C GLY A 375 0.18 -36.80 4.38
N LYS A 376 0.74 -35.97 3.47
CA LYS A 376 0.03 -34.82 2.90
C LYS A 376 -0.55 -35.13 1.54
N THR A 377 -1.65 -34.46 1.21
CA THR A 377 -2.31 -34.49 -0.09
C THR A 377 -2.43 -33.06 -0.62
N LEU A 378 -2.10 -32.87 -1.89
CA LEU A 378 -2.21 -31.55 -2.52
C LEU A 378 -3.66 -31.26 -2.91
N LYS A 379 -4.09 -30.04 -2.62
CA LYS A 379 -5.30 -29.42 -3.13
C LYS A 379 -5.00 -28.56 -4.36
N HIS A 380 -3.87 -27.81 -4.31
CA HIS A 380 -3.39 -26.99 -5.41
C HIS A 380 -1.87 -27.10 -5.54
N LEU A 381 -1.39 -26.99 -6.76
CA LEU A 381 0.02 -26.87 -7.09
C LEU A 381 0.25 -25.71 -8.07
N TYR A 382 1.18 -24.85 -7.75
CA TYR A 382 1.57 -23.69 -8.58
C TYR A 382 3.05 -23.78 -8.97
N LEU A 383 3.35 -23.36 -10.18
CA LEU A 383 4.68 -22.94 -10.61
C LEU A 383 4.71 -21.41 -10.67
N ILE A 384 5.59 -20.81 -9.89
CA ILE A 384 5.87 -19.37 -9.94
C ILE A 384 7.13 -19.16 -10.74
N VAL A 385 7.09 -18.23 -11.70
CA VAL A 385 8.25 -17.83 -12.50
C VAL A 385 8.32 -16.31 -12.53
N MET A 386 9.44 -15.74 -12.12
CA MET A 386 9.66 -14.29 -12.02
C MET A 386 10.84 -13.86 -12.87
N GLY A 387 10.76 -12.72 -13.54
CA GLY A 387 11.87 -12.04 -14.19
C GLY A 387 12.88 -11.54 -13.14
N ALA A 388 14.13 -11.96 -13.23
CA ALA A 388 15.18 -11.70 -12.25
C ALA A 388 16.44 -11.15 -12.92
N PRO A 389 16.45 -9.84 -13.26
CA PRO A 389 17.53 -9.22 -14.00
C PRO A 389 18.87 -9.29 -13.27
N ALA A 390 19.96 -9.40 -14.03
CA ALA A 390 21.31 -9.35 -13.46
C ALA A 390 21.66 -7.98 -12.88
N LEU A 391 21.09 -6.92 -13.46
CA LEU A 391 21.18 -5.53 -13.00
C LEU A 391 19.77 -4.95 -12.94
N HIS A 392 19.53 -4.09 -11.98
CA HIS A 392 18.28 -3.35 -11.88
C HIS A 392 18.30 -2.16 -12.84
N ASP A 393 17.28 -2.07 -13.68
CA ASP A 393 17.03 -0.92 -14.53
C ASP A 393 15.96 -0.02 -13.89
N GLN A 394 16.29 1.25 -13.66
CA GLN A 394 15.32 2.21 -13.15
C GLN A 394 14.17 2.40 -14.12
N ILE A 395 12.94 2.25 -13.62
CA ILE A 395 11.75 2.57 -14.40
C ILE A 395 11.48 4.07 -14.24
N PRO A 396 11.43 4.84 -15.36
CA PRO A 396 11.09 6.25 -15.28
C PRO A 396 9.71 6.44 -14.64
N MET A 397 9.63 7.29 -13.64
CA MET A 397 8.38 7.63 -12.97
C MET A 397 7.77 8.91 -13.56
N PRO A 398 6.44 9.07 -13.53
CA PRO A 398 5.80 10.31 -13.94
C PRO A 398 6.37 11.51 -13.17
N SER A 399 6.57 12.59 -13.90
CA SER A 399 6.96 13.90 -13.36
C SER A 399 6.17 14.98 -14.10
N GLU A 400 6.22 16.22 -13.60
CA GLU A 400 5.60 17.36 -14.29
C GLU A 400 6.16 17.56 -15.71
N GLU A 401 7.47 17.30 -15.89
CA GLU A 401 8.13 17.42 -17.19
C GLU A 401 7.85 16.24 -18.12
N ASN A 402 7.57 15.05 -17.56
CA ASN A 402 7.30 13.82 -18.29
C ASN A 402 6.18 13.03 -17.61
N PRO A 403 4.92 13.45 -17.79
CA PRO A 403 3.77 12.83 -17.10
C PRO A 403 3.47 11.40 -17.57
N GLU A 404 3.90 11.01 -18.76
CA GLU A 404 3.71 9.69 -19.36
C GLU A 404 5.04 9.11 -19.84
N PRO A 405 5.96 8.76 -18.93
CA PRO A 405 7.23 8.18 -19.33
C PRO A 405 7.01 6.82 -20.00
N LYS A 406 7.63 6.62 -21.16
CA LYS A 406 7.66 5.32 -21.83
C LYS A 406 8.97 4.64 -21.50
N ALA A 407 8.89 3.45 -20.95
CA ALA A 407 10.03 2.57 -20.79
C ALA A 407 9.85 1.36 -21.71
N GLU A 408 10.87 1.02 -22.50
CA GLU A 408 10.97 -0.30 -23.10
C GLU A 408 11.44 -1.26 -22.01
N LEU A 409 10.51 -2.03 -21.46
CA LEU A 409 10.81 -2.96 -20.38
C LEU A 409 11.25 -4.29 -20.97
N LYS A 410 12.34 -4.85 -20.43
CA LYS A 410 12.86 -6.14 -20.80
C LYS A 410 11.94 -7.24 -20.33
N GLU A 411 11.48 -8.07 -21.25
CA GLU A 411 10.82 -9.34 -20.95
C GLU A 411 11.85 -10.46 -20.72
N PHE A 412 11.49 -11.45 -19.91
CA PHE A 412 12.29 -12.63 -19.60
C PHE A 412 11.62 -13.88 -20.15
N PRO A 413 11.85 -14.22 -21.46
CA PRO A 413 11.19 -15.33 -22.10
C PRO A 413 11.60 -16.68 -21.51
N TYR A 414 10.63 -17.59 -21.39
CA TYR A 414 10.87 -18.96 -20.96
C TYR A 414 9.86 -19.93 -21.55
N SER A 415 10.22 -21.20 -21.51
CA SER A 415 9.33 -22.33 -21.76
C SER A 415 9.63 -23.44 -20.78
N PHE A 416 8.65 -24.28 -20.49
CA PHE A 416 8.84 -25.34 -19.52
C PHE A 416 8.04 -26.61 -19.86
N MET A 417 8.43 -27.71 -19.24
CA MET A 417 7.70 -28.97 -19.19
C MET A 417 7.61 -29.42 -17.75
N ILE A 418 6.46 -29.94 -17.36
CA ILE A 418 6.21 -30.51 -16.04
C ILE A 418 5.82 -31.97 -16.20
N THR A 419 6.32 -32.85 -15.33
CA THR A 419 6.04 -34.27 -15.34
C THR A 419 5.68 -34.76 -13.94
N SER A 420 4.64 -35.59 -13.85
CA SER A 420 4.34 -36.31 -12.61
C SER A 420 5.27 -37.52 -12.48
N LEU A 421 5.84 -37.72 -11.29
CA LEU A 421 6.76 -38.81 -10.98
C LEU A 421 6.11 -39.72 -9.94
N TYR A 422 6.05 -41.01 -10.25
CA TYR A 422 5.56 -42.05 -9.34
C TYR A 422 6.79 -42.76 -8.76
N LEU A 423 7.01 -42.55 -7.46
CA LEU A 423 8.08 -43.21 -6.70
C LEU A 423 7.57 -44.48 -6.05
#